data_0bd7ee7f4c89d9baa5a9c7e0c655abd9
#
_entry.id   0bd7ee7f4c89d9baa5a9c7e0c655abd9
#
_cell.length_a   1.000
_cell.length_b   1.000
_cell.length_c   1.000
_cell.angle_alpha   90.00
_cell.angle_beta   90.00
_cell.angle_gamma   90.00
#
_symmetry.space_group_name_H-M   'P 1'
#
loop_
_entity.id
_entity.type
_entity.pdbx_description
1 polymer ?
#
loop_
_entity_poly.entity_id
_entity_poly.type
_entity_poly.pdbx_seq_one_letter_code
_entity_poly.pdbx_strand_id
1 'polypeptide(L)'
;MLETLRRLKEKGIIICIATGRAPMAVPTFEGVEFDAILTYNGSYCFNQKEIIYSNPLEQDDVQKMIQNAEVLGRPVSVATKDQLISNGTDEDLDQYYAFGKQTVIISDDFDRVSQGTVYQLLMSCRESDFSTILDGVHGAKITSWWDRAVDIIPATGGKGTGIAKVLKYYGFDRSEALAFGDGNNDVEMFQAVGTGVAMENASEKLK
;
A
#
# COMPACT_ATOMS: atom_id res chain seq x y z
N MET A 1 16.79 -4.72 16.68
CA MET A 1 16.16 -4.91 15.36
C MET A 1 17.18 -4.89 14.22
N LEU A 2 17.94 -3.80 13.97
CA LEU A 2 18.90 -3.74 12.84
C LEU A 2 19.95 -4.87 12.87
N GLU A 3 20.53 -5.13 14.02
CA GLU A 3 21.48 -6.25 14.20
C GLU A 3 20.87 -7.60 13.82
N THR A 4 19.62 -7.84 14.22
CA THR A 4 18.91 -9.07 13.87
C THR A 4 18.71 -9.19 12.35
N LEU A 5 18.33 -8.11 11.67
CA LEU A 5 18.16 -8.11 10.22
C LEU A 5 19.49 -8.39 9.49
N ARG A 6 20.61 -7.78 9.94
CA ARG A 6 21.94 -8.06 9.39
C ARG A 6 22.31 -9.54 9.52
N ARG A 7 22.12 -10.11 10.71
CA ARG A 7 22.39 -11.55 10.97
C ARG A 7 21.51 -12.48 10.13
N LEU A 8 20.27 -12.10 9.84
CA LEU A 8 19.40 -12.86 8.92
C LEU A 8 19.96 -12.82 7.50
N LYS A 9 20.38 -11.66 7.02
CA LYS A 9 21.04 -11.55 5.69
C LYS A 9 22.33 -12.35 5.60
N GLU A 10 23.17 -12.33 6.62
CA GLU A 10 24.40 -13.16 6.69
C GLU A 10 24.11 -14.66 6.57
N LYS A 11 22.92 -15.09 6.98
CA LYS A 11 22.43 -16.47 6.82
C LYS A 11 21.79 -16.77 5.47
N GLY A 12 21.78 -15.79 4.55
CA GLY A 12 21.15 -15.93 3.23
C GLY A 12 19.64 -15.85 3.23
N ILE A 13 19.03 -15.31 4.31
CA ILE A 13 17.57 -15.11 4.38
C ILE A 13 17.20 -13.88 3.56
N ILE A 14 16.24 -14.02 2.67
CA ILE A 14 15.65 -12.94 1.89
C ILE A 14 14.77 -12.09 2.82
N ILE A 15 15.03 -10.79 2.86
CA ILE A 15 14.31 -9.86 3.73
C ILE A 15 13.55 -8.85 2.89
N CYS A 16 12.24 -8.74 3.10
CA CYS A 16 11.35 -7.87 2.36
C CYS A 16 10.63 -6.87 3.28
N ILE A 17 10.24 -5.72 2.73
CA ILE A 17 9.26 -4.80 3.34
C ILE A 17 7.95 -4.95 2.58
N ALA A 18 6.82 -5.04 3.30
CA ALA A 18 5.46 -4.97 2.75
C ALA A 18 4.70 -3.83 3.43
N THR A 19 4.32 -2.81 2.65
CA THR A 19 3.75 -1.56 3.19
C THR A 19 2.66 -0.98 2.29
N GLY A 20 1.74 -0.20 2.87
CA GLY A 20 0.83 0.67 2.12
C GLY A 20 1.48 1.96 1.61
N ARG A 21 2.70 2.27 2.05
CA ARG A 21 3.42 3.50 1.68
C ARG A 21 3.79 3.54 0.21
N ALA A 22 3.96 4.76 -0.29
CA ALA A 22 4.58 5.04 -1.57
C ALA A 22 6.07 4.63 -1.58
N PRO A 23 6.68 4.30 -2.75
CA PRO A 23 8.10 3.96 -2.84
C PRO A 23 9.03 5.00 -2.21
N MET A 24 8.77 6.29 -2.46
CA MET A 24 9.56 7.40 -1.92
C MET A 24 9.40 7.60 -0.41
N ALA A 25 8.40 6.98 0.22
CA ALA A 25 8.11 7.06 1.65
C ALA A 25 8.55 5.82 2.44
N VAL A 26 9.17 4.86 1.77
CA VAL A 26 9.73 3.67 2.45
C VAL A 26 10.95 4.09 3.27
N PRO A 27 10.99 3.79 4.58
CA PRO A 27 12.12 4.17 5.40
C PRO A 27 13.38 3.39 5.02
N THR A 28 14.51 4.06 5.07
CA THR A 28 15.83 3.43 4.91
C THR A 28 16.37 2.99 6.27
N PHE A 29 17.11 1.91 6.27
CA PHE A 29 17.72 1.33 7.49
C PHE A 29 19.22 1.19 7.29
N GLU A 30 20.00 1.89 8.13
CA GLU A 30 21.46 1.91 8.01
C GLU A 30 22.04 0.48 8.06
N GLY A 31 22.77 0.11 7.00
CA GLY A 31 23.43 -1.20 6.89
C GLY A 31 22.48 -2.37 6.70
N VAL A 32 21.22 -2.13 6.28
CA VAL A 32 20.27 -3.18 5.90
C VAL A 32 19.65 -2.82 4.56
N GLU A 33 19.93 -3.63 3.55
CA GLU A 33 19.29 -3.56 2.25
C GLU A 33 18.23 -4.66 2.16
N PHE A 34 17.02 -4.27 1.79
CA PHE A 34 15.93 -5.21 1.55
C PHE A 34 16.03 -5.81 0.15
N ASP A 35 15.78 -7.11 0.06
CA ASP A 35 15.86 -7.85 -1.20
C ASP A 35 14.66 -7.56 -2.10
N ALA A 36 13.50 -7.26 -1.51
CA ALA A 36 12.34 -6.74 -2.21
C ALA A 36 11.56 -5.74 -1.35
N ILE A 37 10.91 -4.79 -2.01
CA ILE A 37 10.05 -3.77 -1.41
C ILE A 37 8.69 -3.86 -2.10
N LEU A 38 7.65 -4.14 -1.30
CA LEU A 38 6.27 -4.20 -1.73
C LEU A 38 5.57 -2.94 -1.20
N THR A 39 5.23 -2.04 -2.10
CA THR A 39 4.58 -0.76 -1.81
C THR A 39 3.13 -0.75 -2.29
N TYR A 40 2.37 0.27 -1.90
CA TYR A 40 0.96 0.41 -2.28
C TYR A 40 0.15 -0.86 -1.99
N ASN A 41 0.32 -1.39 -0.75
CA ASN A 41 -0.32 -2.64 -0.33
C ASN A 41 -0.04 -3.82 -1.29
N GLY A 42 1.17 -3.88 -1.86
CA GLY A 42 1.59 -4.95 -2.78
C GLY A 42 1.22 -4.73 -4.25
N SER A 43 0.67 -3.55 -4.62
CA SER A 43 0.37 -3.22 -6.01
C SER A 43 1.62 -2.88 -6.84
N TYR A 44 2.71 -2.48 -6.17
CA TYR A 44 3.99 -2.21 -6.83
C TYR A 44 5.13 -2.83 -6.02
N CYS A 45 5.77 -3.85 -6.61
CA CYS A 45 6.85 -4.61 -5.97
C CYS A 45 8.11 -4.52 -6.82
N PHE A 46 9.23 -4.19 -6.19
CA PHE A 46 10.50 -4.00 -6.88
C PHE A 46 11.68 -4.40 -5.98
N ASN A 47 12.84 -4.55 -6.60
CA ASN A 47 14.13 -4.67 -5.94
C ASN A 47 15.10 -3.65 -6.56
N GLN A 48 16.38 -3.73 -6.19
CA GLN A 48 17.42 -2.82 -6.73
C GLN A 48 17.67 -2.98 -8.23
N LYS A 49 17.24 -4.10 -8.85
CA LYS A 49 17.53 -4.44 -10.23
C LYS A 49 16.35 -4.17 -11.16
N GLU A 50 15.13 -4.50 -10.72
CA GLU A 50 13.96 -4.48 -11.59
C GLU A 50 12.64 -4.41 -10.83
N ILE A 51 11.58 -4.16 -11.58
CA ILE A 51 10.20 -4.26 -11.13
C ILE A 51 9.79 -5.73 -11.14
N ILE A 52 9.45 -6.27 -9.97
CA ILE A 52 9.00 -7.66 -9.80
C ILE A 52 7.52 -7.80 -10.18
N TYR A 53 6.71 -6.80 -9.80
CA TYR A 53 5.28 -6.78 -10.05
C TYR A 53 4.74 -5.36 -10.13
N SER A 54 3.86 -5.12 -11.10
CA SER A 54 3.18 -3.84 -11.31
C SER A 54 1.71 -4.13 -11.58
N ASN A 55 0.83 -3.56 -10.76
CA ASN A 55 -0.62 -3.72 -10.81
C ASN A 55 -1.29 -2.36 -10.55
N PRO A 56 -1.34 -1.47 -11.54
CA PRO A 56 -1.98 -0.18 -11.40
C PRO A 56 -3.52 -0.32 -11.39
N LEU A 57 -4.18 0.74 -10.91
CA LEU A 57 -5.62 0.93 -11.11
C LEU A 57 -5.93 1.16 -12.59
N GLU A 58 -7.09 0.69 -13.02
CA GLU A 58 -7.61 1.03 -14.34
C GLU A 58 -7.92 2.53 -14.43
N GLN A 59 -7.55 3.15 -15.55
CA GLN A 59 -7.62 4.61 -15.69
C GLN A 59 -9.06 5.14 -15.54
N ASP A 60 -10.05 4.44 -16.12
CA ASP A 60 -11.45 4.84 -16.04
C ASP A 60 -11.96 4.79 -14.60
N ASP A 61 -11.52 3.78 -13.81
CA ASP A 61 -11.86 3.66 -12.39
C ASP A 61 -11.22 4.79 -11.57
N VAL A 62 -9.96 5.18 -11.87
CA VAL A 62 -9.30 6.32 -11.21
C VAL A 62 -10.12 7.60 -11.41
N GLN A 63 -10.50 7.91 -12.65
CA GLN A 63 -11.27 9.11 -12.96
C GLN A 63 -12.67 9.06 -12.32
N LYS A 64 -13.30 7.90 -12.33
CA LYS A 64 -14.61 7.71 -11.70
C LYS A 64 -14.54 7.92 -10.18
N MET A 65 -13.53 7.39 -9.50
CA MET A 65 -13.34 7.59 -8.06
C MET A 65 -13.04 9.05 -7.70
N ILE A 66 -12.28 9.77 -8.52
CA ILE A 66 -12.04 11.22 -8.33
C ILE A 66 -13.36 11.98 -8.41
N GLN A 67 -14.21 11.71 -9.42
CA GLN A 67 -15.54 12.31 -9.54
C GLN A 67 -16.44 11.96 -8.33
N ASN A 68 -16.43 10.71 -7.89
CA ASN A 68 -17.20 10.28 -6.73
C ASN A 68 -16.73 10.95 -5.44
N ALA A 69 -15.42 11.16 -5.28
CA ALA A 69 -14.86 11.90 -4.15
C ALA A 69 -15.28 13.38 -4.16
N GLU A 70 -15.37 14.01 -5.34
CA GLU A 70 -15.87 15.36 -5.50
C GLU A 70 -17.35 15.46 -5.05
N VAL A 71 -18.18 14.47 -5.41
CA VAL A 71 -19.58 14.38 -4.95
C VAL A 71 -19.66 14.31 -3.41
N LEU A 72 -18.72 13.61 -2.77
CA LEU A 72 -18.59 13.54 -1.33
C LEU A 72 -17.98 14.80 -0.70
N GLY A 73 -17.47 15.74 -1.51
CA GLY A 73 -16.74 16.91 -1.03
C GLY A 73 -15.42 16.54 -0.34
N ARG A 74 -14.78 15.45 -0.76
CA ARG A 74 -13.54 14.93 -0.16
C ARG A 74 -12.34 15.11 -1.09
N PRO A 75 -11.19 15.54 -0.55
CA PRO A 75 -9.94 15.56 -1.30
C PRO A 75 -9.43 14.14 -1.56
N VAL A 76 -8.70 13.99 -2.67
CA VAL A 76 -8.09 12.73 -3.08
C VAL A 76 -6.61 12.94 -3.38
N SER A 77 -5.79 12.02 -2.91
CA SER A 77 -4.39 11.91 -3.34
C SER A 77 -4.24 10.77 -4.35
N VAL A 78 -3.47 11.02 -5.40
CA VAL A 78 -3.08 10.01 -6.39
C VAL A 78 -1.62 9.61 -6.18
N ALA A 79 -1.36 8.31 -6.22
CA ALA A 79 -0.07 7.71 -5.95
C ALA A 79 0.46 6.99 -7.20
N THR A 80 1.52 7.53 -7.79
CA THR A 80 2.28 6.94 -8.89
C THR A 80 3.60 6.37 -8.38
N LYS A 81 4.40 5.75 -9.22
CA LYS A 81 5.71 5.24 -8.78
C LYS A 81 6.65 6.33 -8.25
N ASP A 82 6.49 7.59 -8.69
CA ASP A 82 7.41 8.70 -8.42
C ASP A 82 6.77 9.87 -7.66
N GLN A 83 5.44 9.92 -7.59
CA GLN A 83 4.70 11.06 -7.02
C GLN A 83 3.55 10.59 -6.14
N LEU A 84 3.30 11.35 -5.09
CA LEU A 84 2.14 11.25 -4.22
C LEU A 84 1.62 12.67 -4.00
N ILE A 85 0.58 13.05 -4.73
CA ILE A 85 0.03 14.40 -4.75
C ILE A 85 -1.48 14.39 -4.61
N SER A 86 -2.05 15.49 -4.16
CA SER A 86 -3.47 15.63 -3.86
C SER A 86 -4.08 16.85 -4.57
N ASN A 87 -5.39 16.79 -4.82
CA ASN A 87 -6.19 17.94 -5.28
C ASN A 87 -6.65 18.85 -4.14
N GLY A 88 -6.38 18.49 -2.90
CA GLY A 88 -6.74 19.25 -1.70
C GLY A 88 -6.38 18.50 -0.44
N THR A 89 -6.82 19.00 0.72
CA THR A 89 -6.69 18.32 2.01
C THR A 89 -7.87 18.61 2.92
N ASP A 90 -8.07 17.75 3.92
CA ASP A 90 -8.93 17.97 5.07
C ASP A 90 -8.23 17.43 6.34
N GLU A 91 -8.84 17.68 7.51
CA GLU A 91 -8.26 17.32 8.80
C GLU A 91 -7.96 15.79 8.91
N ASP A 92 -8.85 14.94 8.40
CA ASP A 92 -8.68 13.48 8.47
C ASP A 92 -7.56 13.00 7.53
N LEU A 93 -7.45 13.58 6.33
CA LEU A 93 -6.38 13.24 5.39
C LEU A 93 -5.03 13.72 5.91
N ASP A 94 -4.94 14.94 6.47
CA ASP A 94 -3.72 15.45 7.10
C ASP A 94 -3.28 14.55 8.25
N GLN A 95 -4.21 14.11 9.11
CA GLN A 95 -3.92 13.20 10.20
C GLN A 95 -3.46 11.82 9.70
N TYR A 96 -4.07 11.31 8.62
CA TYR A 96 -3.68 10.07 7.99
C TYR A 96 -2.22 10.10 7.51
N TYR A 97 -1.82 11.18 6.85
CA TYR A 97 -0.45 11.39 6.43
C TYR A 97 0.52 11.56 7.62
N ALA A 98 0.09 12.26 8.67
CA ALA A 98 0.89 12.49 9.88
C ALA A 98 1.28 11.18 10.60
N PHE A 99 0.42 10.14 10.60
CA PHE A 99 0.80 8.81 11.10
C PHE A 99 2.02 8.25 10.36
N GLY A 100 2.14 8.55 9.07
CA GLY A 100 3.28 8.20 8.23
C GLY A 100 4.48 9.14 8.38
N LYS A 101 4.39 10.19 9.21
CA LYS A 101 5.35 11.30 9.28
C LYS A 101 5.51 12.01 7.93
N GLN A 102 4.42 12.11 7.19
CA GLN A 102 4.31 12.77 5.89
C GLN A 102 3.33 13.94 5.98
N THR A 103 3.34 14.79 4.96
CA THR A 103 2.36 15.86 4.76
C THR A 103 1.70 15.70 3.41
N VAL A 104 0.44 16.14 3.29
CA VAL A 104 -0.26 16.16 2.02
C VAL A 104 0.42 17.20 1.11
N ILE A 105 0.72 16.81 -0.12
CA ILE A 105 1.28 17.70 -1.14
C ILE A 105 0.16 18.04 -2.12
N ILE A 106 -0.39 19.25 -2.01
CA ILE A 106 -1.37 19.75 -2.96
C ILE A 106 -0.62 20.25 -4.20
N SER A 107 -1.09 19.87 -5.39
CA SER A 107 -0.40 20.21 -6.64
C SER A 107 -1.38 20.57 -7.76
N ASP A 108 -1.07 21.64 -8.49
CA ASP A 108 -1.79 22.02 -9.71
C ASP A 108 -1.62 20.99 -10.84
N ASP A 109 -0.63 20.11 -10.74
CA ASP A 109 -0.40 18.99 -11.68
C ASP A 109 -1.31 17.77 -11.44
N PHE A 110 -2.21 17.83 -10.43
CA PHE A 110 -3.04 16.69 -10.04
C PHE A 110 -3.79 16.07 -11.23
N ASP A 111 -4.47 16.87 -12.03
CA ASP A 111 -5.24 16.37 -13.18
C ASP A 111 -4.36 15.65 -14.20
N ARG A 112 -3.18 16.19 -14.50
CA ARG A 112 -2.22 15.56 -15.40
C ARG A 112 -1.67 14.26 -14.84
N VAL A 113 -1.33 14.23 -13.56
CA VAL A 113 -0.75 13.05 -12.90
C VAL A 113 -1.80 11.96 -12.72
N SER A 114 -3.05 12.33 -12.44
CA SER A 114 -4.17 11.38 -12.32
C SER A 114 -4.51 10.67 -13.63
N GLN A 115 -4.12 11.22 -14.78
CA GLN A 115 -4.22 10.57 -16.11
C GLN A 115 -3.09 9.57 -16.39
N GLY A 116 -2.10 9.47 -15.52
CA GLY A 116 -0.98 8.56 -15.66
C GLY A 116 -1.22 7.20 -15.01
N THR A 117 -0.13 6.46 -14.79
CA THR A 117 -0.18 5.16 -14.11
C THR A 117 -0.32 5.37 -12.59
N VAL A 118 -1.50 5.12 -12.04
CA VAL A 118 -1.84 5.26 -10.62
C VAL A 118 -1.93 3.88 -9.96
N TYR A 119 -1.27 3.70 -8.82
CA TYR A 119 -1.26 2.43 -8.07
C TYR A 119 -2.19 2.44 -6.87
N GLN A 120 -2.48 3.61 -6.33
CA GLN A 120 -3.30 3.76 -5.13
C GLN A 120 -3.91 5.17 -5.11
N LEU A 121 -5.15 5.27 -4.64
CA LEU A 121 -5.73 6.52 -4.18
C LEU A 121 -5.76 6.52 -2.66
N LEU A 122 -5.58 7.70 -2.05
CA LEU A 122 -5.73 7.91 -0.62
C LEU A 122 -6.73 9.03 -0.42
N MET A 123 -7.68 8.85 0.50
CA MET A 123 -8.66 9.89 0.81
C MET A 123 -9.21 9.74 2.22
N SER A 124 -9.68 10.83 2.79
CA SER A 124 -10.55 10.78 3.97
C SER A 124 -11.89 10.16 3.58
N CYS A 125 -12.30 9.11 4.30
CA CYS A 125 -13.47 8.32 3.94
C CYS A 125 -13.97 7.55 5.16
N ARG A 126 -15.27 7.44 5.31
CA ARG A 126 -15.94 6.60 6.32
C ARG A 126 -16.54 5.38 5.64
N GLU A 127 -16.80 4.34 6.40
CA GLU A 127 -17.45 3.13 5.88
C GLU A 127 -18.80 3.43 5.21
N SER A 128 -19.54 4.43 5.72
CA SER A 128 -20.78 4.94 5.11
C SER A 128 -20.61 5.46 3.68
N ASP A 129 -19.41 5.91 3.32
CA ASP A 129 -19.10 6.54 2.04
C ASP A 129 -18.63 5.53 0.97
N PHE A 130 -18.31 4.28 1.39
CA PHE A 130 -17.70 3.28 0.52
C PHE A 130 -18.54 2.96 -0.72
N SER A 131 -19.86 2.87 -0.57
CA SER A 131 -20.77 2.61 -1.69
C SER A 131 -20.77 3.76 -2.70
N THR A 132 -20.62 5.00 -2.24
CA THR A 132 -20.57 6.18 -3.10
C THR A 132 -19.22 6.27 -3.82
N ILE A 133 -18.10 6.07 -3.10
CA ILE A 133 -16.77 6.16 -3.73
C ILE A 133 -16.54 5.06 -4.77
N LEU A 134 -17.14 3.88 -4.58
CA LEU A 134 -17.04 2.75 -5.52
C LEU A 134 -18.22 2.67 -6.51
N ASP A 135 -19.12 3.66 -6.55
CA ASP A 135 -20.23 3.66 -7.50
C ASP A 135 -19.71 3.73 -8.96
N GLY A 136 -20.07 2.75 -9.78
CA GLY A 136 -19.59 2.62 -11.16
C GLY A 136 -18.11 2.24 -11.30
N VAL A 137 -17.44 1.82 -10.22
CA VAL A 137 -16.04 1.35 -10.20
C VAL A 137 -16.02 -0.18 -10.20
N HIS A 138 -15.23 -0.81 -11.05
CA HIS A 138 -15.25 -2.25 -11.25
C HIS A 138 -13.96 -2.97 -10.88
N GLY A 139 -12.82 -2.29 -10.99
CA GLY A 139 -11.48 -2.87 -10.81
C GLY A 139 -10.75 -2.43 -9.55
N ALA A 140 -11.44 -1.79 -8.58
CA ALA A 140 -10.82 -1.31 -7.36
C ALA A 140 -11.49 -1.85 -6.10
N LYS A 141 -10.74 -1.84 -4.98
CA LYS A 141 -11.24 -2.15 -3.64
C LYS A 141 -10.66 -1.20 -2.62
N ILE A 142 -11.41 -0.98 -1.54
CA ILE A 142 -10.97 -0.21 -0.38
C ILE A 142 -10.22 -1.13 0.59
N THR A 143 -9.09 -0.64 1.11
CA THR A 143 -8.37 -1.21 2.24
C THR A 143 -8.14 -0.13 3.28
N SER A 144 -8.36 -0.44 4.55
CA SER A 144 -8.19 0.52 5.63
C SER A 144 -7.62 -0.13 6.88
N TRP A 145 -6.81 0.61 7.58
CA TRP A 145 -6.32 0.30 8.92
C TRP A 145 -6.81 1.34 9.95
N TRP A 146 -7.45 2.41 9.49
CA TRP A 146 -8.03 3.48 10.27
C TRP A 146 -9.47 3.77 9.79
N ASP A 147 -10.34 4.28 10.64
CA ASP A 147 -11.77 4.44 10.38
C ASP A 147 -12.14 5.76 9.69
N ARG A 148 -11.15 6.65 9.45
CA ARG A 148 -11.39 7.99 8.90
C ARG A 148 -10.68 8.27 7.57
N ALA A 149 -9.80 7.38 7.15
CA ALA A 149 -9.19 7.45 5.82
C ALA A 149 -8.88 6.06 5.28
N VAL A 150 -8.78 5.97 3.97
CA VAL A 150 -8.62 4.71 3.26
C VAL A 150 -7.57 4.80 2.17
N ASP A 151 -7.00 3.65 1.86
CA ASP A 151 -6.31 3.37 0.61
C ASP A 151 -7.28 2.68 -0.35
N ILE A 152 -7.29 3.07 -1.62
CA ILE A 152 -8.04 2.38 -2.66
C ILE A 152 -7.03 1.82 -3.65
N ILE A 153 -7.07 0.52 -3.84
CA ILE A 153 -6.11 -0.26 -4.62
C ILE A 153 -6.83 -1.11 -5.67
N PRO A 154 -6.13 -1.66 -6.67
CA PRO A 154 -6.75 -2.60 -7.60
C PRO A 154 -7.43 -3.77 -6.87
N ALA A 155 -8.61 -4.19 -7.32
CA ALA A 155 -9.36 -5.30 -6.74
C ALA A 155 -8.53 -6.60 -6.69
N THR A 156 -7.65 -6.79 -7.68
CA THR A 156 -6.70 -7.91 -7.77
C THR A 156 -5.43 -7.70 -6.94
N GLY A 157 -5.27 -6.52 -6.32
CA GLY A 157 -4.14 -6.15 -5.47
C GLY A 157 -4.29 -6.65 -4.04
N GLY A 158 -3.35 -6.23 -3.19
CA GLY A 158 -3.28 -6.57 -1.77
C GLY A 158 -1.91 -7.12 -1.39
N LYS A 159 -1.54 -7.00 -0.09
CA LYS A 159 -0.23 -7.48 0.38
C LYS A 159 -0.03 -8.97 0.09
N GLY A 160 -1.09 -9.78 0.18
CA GLY A 160 -1.01 -11.20 -0.14
C GLY A 160 -0.66 -11.48 -1.60
N THR A 161 -1.27 -10.74 -2.54
CA THR A 161 -0.94 -10.85 -3.97
C THR A 161 0.50 -10.45 -4.23
N GLY A 162 0.97 -9.32 -3.68
CA GLY A 162 2.36 -8.86 -3.83
C GLY A 162 3.36 -9.90 -3.31
N ILE A 163 3.09 -10.48 -2.13
CA ILE A 163 3.94 -11.55 -1.55
C ILE A 163 4.00 -12.76 -2.45
N ALA A 164 2.87 -13.24 -2.97
CA ALA A 164 2.85 -14.38 -3.88
C ALA A 164 3.70 -14.14 -5.15
N LYS A 165 3.71 -12.91 -5.66
CA LYS A 165 4.57 -12.53 -6.80
C LYS A 165 6.05 -12.50 -6.43
N VAL A 166 6.39 -11.98 -5.25
CA VAL A 166 7.78 -11.93 -4.76
C VAL A 166 8.29 -13.34 -4.45
N LEU A 167 7.50 -14.20 -3.82
CA LEU A 167 7.85 -15.60 -3.58
C LEU A 167 8.13 -16.32 -4.90
N LYS A 168 7.25 -16.16 -5.89
CA LYS A 168 7.46 -16.72 -7.23
C LYS A 168 8.74 -16.22 -7.89
N TYR A 169 9.04 -14.92 -7.76
CA TYR A 169 10.26 -14.33 -8.32
C TYR A 169 11.54 -14.95 -7.74
N TYR A 170 11.58 -15.18 -6.41
CA TYR A 170 12.73 -15.77 -5.75
C TYR A 170 12.72 -17.31 -5.74
N GLY A 171 11.67 -17.95 -6.23
CA GLY A 171 11.55 -19.42 -6.30
C GLY A 171 11.25 -20.09 -4.96
N PHE A 172 10.56 -19.38 -4.05
CA PHE A 172 10.18 -19.92 -2.75
C PHE A 172 8.72 -20.37 -2.73
N ASP A 173 8.46 -21.43 -1.97
CA ASP A 173 7.11 -21.83 -1.61
C ASP A 173 6.58 -20.99 -0.44
N ARG A 174 5.25 -20.91 -0.35
CA ARG A 174 4.56 -20.22 0.75
C ARG A 174 5.04 -20.70 2.14
N SER A 175 5.28 -22.00 2.30
CA SER A 175 5.71 -22.61 3.56
C SER A 175 7.10 -22.15 4.03
N GLU A 176 7.91 -21.58 3.14
CA GLU A 176 9.24 -21.04 3.45
C GLU A 176 9.21 -19.55 3.85
N ALA A 177 8.02 -18.94 3.81
CA ALA A 177 7.83 -17.53 4.12
C ALA A 177 7.27 -17.31 5.52
N LEU A 178 7.80 -16.28 6.19
CA LEU A 178 7.34 -15.78 7.48
C LEU A 178 7.07 -14.29 7.36
N ALA A 179 5.94 -13.82 7.93
CA ALA A 179 5.59 -12.41 7.94
C ALA A 179 5.25 -11.91 9.34
N PHE A 180 5.59 -10.65 9.61
CA PHE A 180 5.20 -9.91 10.82
C PHE A 180 4.24 -8.79 10.43
N GLY A 181 3.16 -8.60 11.18
CA GLY A 181 2.18 -7.57 10.90
C GLY A 181 1.38 -7.15 12.13
N ASP A 182 0.69 -6.01 12.03
CA ASP A 182 -0.12 -5.44 13.10
C ASP A 182 -1.46 -4.85 12.64
N GLY A 183 -1.60 -4.52 11.35
CA GLY A 183 -2.78 -3.87 10.79
C GLY A 183 -3.81 -4.84 10.17
N ASN A 184 -5.03 -4.36 9.98
CA ASN A 184 -6.07 -5.14 9.29
C ASN A 184 -5.70 -5.47 7.83
N ASN A 185 -4.89 -4.62 7.19
CA ASN A 185 -4.37 -4.84 5.84
C ASN A 185 -3.28 -5.92 5.78
N ASP A 186 -2.85 -6.49 6.93
CA ASP A 186 -1.90 -7.60 7.01
C ASP A 186 -2.57 -8.98 7.02
N VAL A 187 -3.89 -9.05 7.13
CA VAL A 187 -4.63 -10.33 7.11
C VAL A 187 -4.35 -11.10 5.82
N GLU A 188 -4.44 -10.45 4.66
CA GLU A 188 -4.12 -11.08 3.36
C GLU A 188 -2.64 -11.52 3.29
N MET A 189 -1.73 -10.77 3.93
CA MET A 189 -0.31 -11.10 4.05
C MET A 189 -0.13 -12.41 4.81
N PHE A 190 -0.77 -12.57 5.98
CA PHE A 190 -0.67 -13.80 6.78
C PHE A 190 -1.25 -15.01 6.03
N GLN A 191 -2.29 -14.82 5.25
CA GLN A 191 -2.86 -15.87 4.41
C GLN A 191 -1.92 -16.29 3.26
N ALA A 192 -0.97 -15.44 2.86
CA ALA A 192 -0.04 -15.69 1.76
C ALA A 192 1.30 -16.31 2.19
N VAL A 193 1.55 -16.47 3.49
CA VAL A 193 2.80 -17.03 4.03
C VAL A 193 2.54 -18.32 4.83
N GLY A 194 3.59 -19.10 5.07
CA GLY A 194 3.52 -20.30 5.91
C GLY A 194 3.34 -19.98 7.39
N THR A 195 3.95 -18.89 7.85
CA THR A 195 3.87 -18.44 9.24
C THR A 195 3.63 -16.94 9.33
N GLY A 196 2.48 -16.54 9.87
CA GLY A 196 2.19 -15.16 10.26
C GLY A 196 2.47 -14.94 11.74
N VAL A 197 3.09 -13.83 12.09
CA VAL A 197 3.39 -13.44 13.47
C VAL A 197 2.74 -12.09 13.74
N ALA A 198 1.66 -12.11 14.54
CA ALA A 198 1.00 -10.90 14.98
C ALA A 198 1.86 -10.18 16.02
N MET A 199 2.06 -8.87 15.82
CA MET A 199 2.73 -8.01 16.79
C MET A 199 1.87 -7.85 18.05
N GLU A 200 2.47 -7.51 19.19
CA GLU A 200 1.74 -7.31 20.46
C GLU A 200 0.61 -6.28 20.31
N ASN A 201 0.85 -5.20 19.58
CA ASN A 201 -0.11 -4.14 19.26
C ASN A 201 -1.03 -4.46 18.08
N ALA A 202 -1.02 -5.68 17.57
CA ALA A 202 -1.83 -6.05 16.41
C ALA A 202 -3.34 -5.93 16.70
N SER A 203 -4.09 -5.66 15.63
CA SER A 203 -5.55 -5.61 15.69
C SER A 203 -6.13 -6.97 16.10
N GLU A 204 -7.30 -6.96 16.77
CA GLU A 204 -8.00 -8.20 17.18
C GLU A 204 -8.34 -9.11 15.98
N LYS A 205 -8.50 -8.53 14.78
CA LYS A 205 -8.78 -9.29 13.56
C LYS A 205 -7.55 -10.06 13.08
N LEU A 206 -6.35 -9.59 13.42
CA LEU A 206 -5.09 -10.21 12.99
C LEU A 206 -4.59 -11.27 13.99
N LYS A 207 -4.92 -11.12 15.28
CA LYS A 207 -4.66 -12.09 16.34
C LYS A 207 -5.57 -13.31 16.25
#